data_497c82ab68f1401a353e1fb9a32a73fd
#
_entry.id   497c82ab68f1401a353e1fb9a32a73fd
#
_cell.length_a   1.000
_cell.length_b   1.000
_cell.length_c   1.000
_cell.angle_alpha   90.00
_cell.angle_beta   90.00
_cell.angle_gamma   90.00
#
_symmetry.space_group_name_H-M   'P 1'
#
loop_
_entity.id
_entity.type
_entity.pdbx_description
1 polymer ?
#
loop_
_entity_poly.entity_id
_entity_poly.type
_entity_poly.pdbx_seq_one_letter_code
_entity_poly.pdbx_strand_id
1 'polypeptide(L)'
;MLQIRCKNNNVTKSFPEGTSLLEVYQEFAEEIKLPYPVVSAKVNNASQGLKFRLYQNRDVEFLDARGGSGHRVYVRSLSFVLYKATQDLFPGSKLFIEHSLCRGYYCNFKKRNNEPLTDDDAERIRERMQEIISLDMPFRRTEATNEEAIRVFAERGFTDKVKLLETCGQVYSDYYTLGDTVDYYYGPLVPSAGYLQVWGLERYEQGLLLRVPDWNDPSKLAEKVPQPKTFEMFAEKTHWDIIMRLSNAGDVNKAVMRGHASELIQVSEALQEKKIVQIAEEIDRRFHREKDPVRIVLITGPSSSGKTTFCKRLSVQLLACGLRPISFSTDDYFVNRVDTPKLPNGDYDFDNVETVEYALLEDHLLRLMKGERVEVPEYNFVTGKREYNGKKLKLAGDTVLIIEGIHALNPLLTQKIADSMKYKIYISALTSISLDDHNWIPTRDNRLLRRIIRDYNKGAYTAQQTIAQWKNVLAAEDQWIFPFQETADVMFNSALNIEFAVLRTHAEIILTSVPKNCPEYAEAHRLLKFIRYFIPISDKEIPPTSIMREFVGGSSFKYAD
;
A
#
# COMPACT_ATOMS: atom_id res chain seq x y z
N MET A 1 -4.41 41.16 -11.71
CA MET A 1 -5.50 40.19 -11.83
C MET A 1 -4.96 38.88 -12.42
N LEU A 2 -5.20 37.76 -11.78
CA LEU A 2 -4.79 36.45 -12.24
C LEU A 2 -5.90 35.82 -13.09
N GLN A 3 -5.51 35.08 -14.14
CA GLN A 3 -6.45 34.24 -14.91
C GLN A 3 -6.40 32.82 -14.36
N ILE A 4 -7.50 32.36 -13.76
CA ILE A 4 -7.64 31.03 -13.17
C ILE A 4 -8.63 30.23 -13.99
N ARG A 5 -8.13 29.16 -14.62
CA ARG A 5 -8.97 28.21 -15.35
C ARG A 5 -9.40 27.08 -14.42
N CYS A 6 -10.69 26.93 -14.21
CA CYS A 6 -11.26 25.81 -13.50
C CYS A 6 -11.41 24.61 -14.45
N LYS A 7 -10.70 23.52 -14.17
CA LYS A 7 -10.75 22.30 -14.99
C LYS A 7 -12.06 21.50 -14.84
N ASN A 8 -12.81 21.71 -13.78
CA ASN A 8 -14.07 21.00 -13.55
C ASN A 8 -15.16 21.40 -14.54
N ASN A 9 -15.17 22.68 -14.99
CA ASN A 9 -16.16 23.21 -15.94
C ASN A 9 -15.52 23.88 -17.16
N ASN A 10 -14.18 23.94 -17.22
CA ASN A 10 -13.40 24.56 -18.28
C ASN A 10 -13.60 26.09 -18.43
N VAL A 11 -14.07 26.78 -17.39
CA VAL A 11 -14.29 28.23 -17.36
C VAL A 11 -13.07 28.94 -16.77
N THR A 12 -12.75 30.13 -17.30
CA THR A 12 -11.68 31.00 -16.78
C THR A 12 -12.27 32.25 -16.18
N LYS A 13 -11.87 32.58 -14.95
CA LYS A 13 -12.24 33.84 -14.27
C LYS A 13 -11.02 34.59 -13.78
N SER A 14 -11.19 35.91 -13.55
CA SER A 14 -10.11 36.79 -13.08
C SER A 14 -10.21 37.01 -11.58
N PHE A 15 -9.08 36.86 -10.88
CA PHE A 15 -8.99 37.01 -9.42
C PHE A 15 -7.83 37.97 -9.05
N PRO A 16 -7.90 38.63 -7.89
CA PRO A 16 -6.76 39.36 -7.33
C PRO A 16 -5.60 38.38 -6.99
N GLU A 17 -4.38 38.91 -6.98
CA GLU A 17 -3.22 38.17 -6.44
C GLU A 17 -3.42 37.88 -4.96
N GLY A 18 -2.97 36.70 -4.51
CA GLY A 18 -3.14 36.25 -3.13
C GLY A 18 -4.52 35.67 -2.80
N THR A 19 -5.45 35.55 -3.76
CA THR A 19 -6.73 34.87 -3.58
C THR A 19 -6.49 33.38 -3.24
N SER A 20 -7.16 32.88 -2.21
CA SER A 20 -7.10 31.47 -1.81
C SER A 20 -7.94 30.56 -2.72
N LEU A 21 -7.59 29.28 -2.78
CA LEU A 21 -8.40 28.29 -3.52
C LEU A 21 -9.85 28.18 -2.98
N LEU A 22 -10.06 28.45 -1.69
CA LEU A 22 -11.40 28.46 -1.10
C LEU A 22 -12.24 29.62 -1.66
N GLU A 23 -11.67 30.83 -1.72
CA GLU A 23 -12.33 32.00 -2.32
C GLU A 23 -12.59 31.76 -3.82
N VAL A 24 -11.63 31.17 -4.53
CA VAL A 24 -11.80 30.78 -5.95
C VAL A 24 -12.95 29.77 -6.08
N TYR A 25 -13.02 28.77 -5.20
CA TYR A 25 -14.10 27.79 -5.22
C TYR A 25 -15.48 28.43 -5.01
N GLN A 26 -15.61 29.37 -4.07
CA GLN A 26 -16.87 30.07 -3.80
C GLN A 26 -17.43 30.77 -5.04
N GLU A 27 -16.56 31.37 -5.87
CA GLU A 27 -16.97 32.01 -7.12
C GLU A 27 -17.37 31.02 -8.23
N PHE A 28 -16.92 29.79 -8.16
CA PHE A 28 -17.26 28.73 -9.10
C PHE A 28 -18.31 27.74 -8.57
N ALA A 29 -18.72 27.81 -7.29
CA ALA A 29 -19.47 26.79 -6.59
C ALA A 29 -20.80 26.42 -7.29
N GLU A 30 -21.51 27.41 -7.83
CA GLU A 30 -22.78 27.17 -8.54
C GLU A 30 -22.58 26.51 -9.92
N GLU A 31 -21.42 26.72 -10.53
CA GLU A 31 -21.09 26.21 -11.87
C GLU A 31 -20.43 24.80 -11.82
N ILE A 32 -19.77 24.48 -10.69
CA ILE A 32 -19.11 23.19 -10.47
C ILE A 32 -20.08 22.24 -9.76
N LYS A 33 -20.56 21.24 -10.48
CA LYS A 33 -21.44 20.20 -9.92
C LYS A 33 -20.62 19.01 -9.39
N LEU A 34 -19.91 19.20 -8.26
CA LEU A 34 -19.35 18.06 -7.53
C LEU A 34 -20.44 17.40 -6.69
N PRO A 35 -20.54 16.07 -6.68
CA PRO A 35 -21.59 15.36 -5.92
C PRO A 35 -21.39 15.42 -4.41
N TYR A 36 -20.18 15.75 -3.93
CA TYR A 36 -19.83 15.83 -2.52
C TYR A 36 -19.06 17.12 -2.22
N PRO A 37 -18.99 17.56 -0.95
CA PRO A 37 -18.27 18.76 -0.55
C PRO A 37 -16.79 18.74 -0.98
N VAL A 38 -16.31 19.89 -1.45
CA VAL A 38 -14.89 20.06 -1.84
C VAL A 38 -14.00 20.02 -0.61
N VAL A 39 -12.93 19.25 -0.66
CA VAL A 39 -11.96 19.09 0.44
C VAL A 39 -10.56 19.58 0.08
N SER A 40 -10.24 19.66 -1.21
CA SER A 40 -8.93 20.10 -1.71
C SER A 40 -8.99 20.50 -3.18
N ALA A 41 -7.86 20.91 -3.75
CA ALA A 41 -7.74 21.13 -5.18
C ALA A 41 -6.38 20.68 -5.70
N LYS A 42 -6.28 20.48 -7.03
CA LYS A 42 -5.01 20.42 -7.76
C LYS A 42 -4.75 21.76 -8.42
N VAL A 43 -3.55 22.29 -8.26
CA VAL A 43 -3.04 23.47 -8.96
C VAL A 43 -1.97 23.02 -9.92
N ASN A 44 -2.20 23.19 -11.24
CA ASN A 44 -1.33 22.63 -12.29
C ASN A 44 -0.95 21.17 -12.02
N ASN A 45 -1.94 20.35 -11.70
CA ASN A 45 -1.83 18.92 -11.33
C ASN A 45 -1.04 18.61 -10.04
N ALA A 46 -0.74 19.59 -9.18
CA ALA A 46 -0.17 19.36 -7.86
C ALA A 46 -1.25 19.54 -6.76
N SER A 47 -1.38 18.58 -5.84
CA SER A 47 -2.39 18.62 -4.77
C SER A 47 -2.10 19.74 -3.76
N GLN A 48 -3.11 20.57 -3.47
CA GLN A 48 -3.05 21.71 -2.54
C GLN A 48 -4.30 21.74 -1.64
N GLY A 49 -4.13 22.28 -0.43
CA GLY A 49 -5.26 22.57 0.47
C GLY A 49 -6.02 23.83 0.02
N LEU A 50 -7.29 23.94 0.41
CA LEU A 50 -8.14 25.06 0.00
C LEU A 50 -7.67 26.43 0.52
N LYS A 51 -6.83 26.49 1.54
CA LYS A 51 -6.20 27.74 2.02
C LYS A 51 -4.95 28.17 1.25
N PHE A 52 -4.53 27.40 0.23
CA PHE A 52 -3.40 27.77 -0.63
C PHE A 52 -3.72 29.03 -1.42
N ARG A 53 -2.78 30.00 -1.46
CA ARG A 53 -2.93 31.29 -2.13
C ARG A 53 -2.28 31.30 -3.50
N LEU A 54 -2.95 31.92 -4.47
CA LEU A 54 -2.53 31.99 -5.86
C LEU A 54 -1.87 33.36 -6.15
N TYR A 55 -0.69 33.32 -6.79
CA TYR A 55 0.08 34.51 -7.19
C TYR A 55 0.40 34.55 -8.69
N GLN A 56 -0.07 33.54 -9.44
CA GLN A 56 0.16 33.41 -10.89
C GLN A 56 -1.06 32.77 -11.54
N ASN A 57 -1.17 32.93 -12.88
CA ASN A 57 -2.16 32.19 -13.66
C ASN A 57 -2.00 30.68 -13.47
N ARG A 58 -3.09 30.00 -13.21
CA ARG A 58 -3.10 28.56 -12.89
C ARG A 58 -4.33 27.86 -13.43
N ASP A 59 -4.14 26.57 -13.72
CA ASP A 59 -5.23 25.60 -13.85
C ASP A 59 -5.55 25.03 -12.48
N VAL A 60 -6.82 25.02 -12.10
CA VAL A 60 -7.30 24.52 -10.83
C VAL A 60 -8.36 23.43 -11.06
N GLU A 61 -8.22 22.30 -10.40
CA GLU A 61 -9.21 21.22 -10.37
C GLU A 61 -9.63 20.98 -8.92
N PHE A 62 -10.90 21.27 -8.58
CA PHE A 62 -11.43 21.03 -7.24
C PHE A 62 -11.80 19.56 -7.04
N LEU A 63 -11.54 19.06 -5.84
CA LEU A 63 -11.68 17.64 -5.49
C LEU A 63 -12.57 17.49 -4.26
N ASP A 64 -13.51 16.57 -4.33
CA ASP A 64 -14.24 16.04 -3.18
C ASP A 64 -13.48 14.90 -2.49
N ALA A 65 -14.07 14.26 -1.48
CA ALA A 65 -13.42 13.19 -0.72
C ALA A 65 -13.35 11.83 -1.45
N ARG A 66 -13.80 11.74 -2.70
CA ARG A 66 -13.65 10.52 -3.51
C ARG A 66 -12.21 10.41 -4.04
N GLY A 67 -11.75 9.16 -4.16
CA GLY A 67 -10.48 8.84 -4.82
C GLY A 67 -9.25 9.36 -4.08
N GLY A 68 -8.09 9.24 -4.76
CA GLY A 68 -6.78 9.31 -4.13
C GLY A 68 -6.45 10.58 -3.35
N SER A 69 -6.48 11.76 -3.99
CA SER A 69 -5.98 12.99 -3.36
C SER A 69 -6.95 13.56 -2.32
N GLY A 70 -8.24 13.65 -2.64
CA GLY A 70 -9.26 14.18 -1.71
C GLY A 70 -9.43 13.29 -0.48
N HIS A 71 -9.52 11.99 -0.67
CA HIS A 71 -9.63 11.03 0.42
C HIS A 71 -8.44 11.12 1.39
N ARG A 72 -7.22 11.21 0.87
CA ARG A 72 -6.02 11.37 1.71
C ARG A 72 -6.02 12.66 2.54
N VAL A 73 -6.54 13.76 1.98
CA VAL A 73 -6.68 15.03 2.72
C VAL A 73 -7.69 14.86 3.86
N TYR A 74 -8.83 14.22 3.58
CA TYR A 74 -9.86 13.95 4.57
C TYR A 74 -9.33 13.08 5.73
N VAL A 75 -8.71 11.95 5.40
CA VAL A 75 -8.21 11.01 6.40
C VAL A 75 -7.10 11.61 7.27
N ARG A 76 -6.15 12.35 6.67
CA ARG A 76 -5.12 13.07 7.46
C ARG A 76 -5.71 14.06 8.44
N SER A 77 -6.71 14.84 7.99
CA SER A 77 -7.37 15.81 8.85
C SER A 77 -8.13 15.11 10.00
N LEU A 78 -8.78 13.98 9.71
CA LEU A 78 -9.47 13.18 10.71
C LEU A 78 -8.49 12.56 11.72
N SER A 79 -7.31 12.10 11.26
CA SER A 79 -6.25 11.59 12.14
C SER A 79 -5.74 12.66 13.10
N PHE A 80 -5.67 13.92 12.66
CA PHE A 80 -5.29 15.03 13.54
C PHE A 80 -6.37 15.34 14.59
N VAL A 81 -7.65 15.26 14.22
CA VAL A 81 -8.74 15.37 15.20
C VAL A 81 -8.68 14.24 16.23
N LEU A 82 -8.43 13.01 15.80
CA LEU A 82 -8.23 11.88 16.71
C LEU A 82 -7.04 12.12 17.66
N TYR A 83 -5.89 12.56 17.13
CA TYR A 83 -4.72 12.85 17.93
C TYR A 83 -5.02 13.95 18.98
N LYS A 84 -5.65 15.07 18.57
CA LYS A 84 -6.06 16.11 19.50
C LYS A 84 -6.99 15.57 20.59
N ALA A 85 -8.01 14.80 20.24
CA ALA A 85 -8.96 14.24 21.21
C ALA A 85 -8.25 13.33 22.22
N THR A 86 -7.28 12.52 21.77
CA THR A 86 -6.48 11.68 22.68
C THR A 86 -5.60 12.50 23.63
N GLN A 87 -5.01 13.60 23.17
CA GLN A 87 -4.19 14.46 24.03
C GLN A 87 -5.04 15.26 25.03
N ASP A 88 -6.22 15.71 24.63
CA ASP A 88 -7.14 16.45 25.50
C ASP A 88 -7.63 15.58 26.69
N LEU A 89 -7.90 14.30 26.44
CA LEU A 89 -8.42 13.36 27.45
C LEU A 89 -7.35 12.60 28.21
N PHE A 90 -6.24 12.30 27.53
CA PHE A 90 -5.14 11.48 28.06
C PHE A 90 -3.78 12.16 27.81
N PRO A 91 -3.48 13.27 28.49
CA PRO A 91 -2.22 14.00 28.29
C PRO A 91 -0.99 13.11 28.45
N GLY A 92 -0.09 13.17 27.45
CA GLY A 92 1.13 12.37 27.43
C GLY A 92 0.92 10.92 26.97
N SER A 93 -0.26 10.57 26.48
CA SER A 93 -0.49 9.32 25.75
C SER A 93 0.24 9.34 24.39
N LYS A 94 0.43 8.16 23.79
CA LYS A 94 1.00 8.01 22.46
C LYS A 94 -0.05 7.42 21.53
N LEU A 95 -0.18 8.01 20.36
CA LEU A 95 -1.00 7.52 19.26
C LEU A 95 -0.09 7.21 18.09
N PHE A 96 -0.30 6.05 17.45
CA PHE A 96 0.39 5.66 16.22
C PHE A 96 -0.69 5.35 15.18
N ILE A 97 -0.69 6.06 14.06
CA ILE A 97 -1.54 5.72 12.91
C ILE A 97 -0.75 4.72 12.08
N GLU A 98 -1.13 3.44 12.15
CA GLU A 98 -0.25 2.40 11.63
C GLU A 98 -0.57 2.03 10.18
N HIS A 99 -1.71 1.38 9.90
CA HIS A 99 -2.01 0.93 8.54
C HIS A 99 -3.51 0.80 8.28
N SER A 100 -3.86 0.70 7.00
CA SER A 100 -5.25 0.45 6.61
C SER A 100 -5.65 -0.98 6.95
N LEU A 101 -6.71 -1.12 7.75
CA LEU A 101 -7.29 -2.39 8.17
C LEU A 101 -8.82 -2.28 8.17
N CYS A 102 -9.52 -3.34 7.82
CA CYS A 102 -10.99 -3.39 7.86
C CYS A 102 -11.66 -2.24 7.08
N ARG A 103 -11.03 -1.73 6.02
CA ARG A 103 -11.41 -0.51 5.27
C ARG A 103 -11.45 0.76 6.12
N GLY A 104 -10.69 0.79 7.20
CA GLY A 104 -10.40 1.93 8.07
C GLY A 104 -8.91 2.01 8.34
N TYR A 105 -8.54 2.58 9.49
CA TYR A 105 -7.15 2.67 9.93
C TYR A 105 -7.01 2.16 11.35
N TYR A 106 -6.12 1.19 11.54
CA TYR A 106 -5.75 0.77 12.87
C TYR A 106 -4.83 1.81 13.51
N CYS A 107 -5.20 2.22 14.71
CA CYS A 107 -4.48 3.21 15.50
C CYS A 107 -4.07 2.58 16.83
N ASN A 108 -2.77 2.42 17.03
CA ASN A 108 -2.24 1.90 18.28
C ASN A 108 -2.18 3.04 19.29
N PHE A 109 -3.00 2.95 20.33
CA PHE A 109 -3.11 3.97 21.36
C PHE A 109 -2.55 3.45 22.67
N LYS A 110 -1.59 4.17 23.26
CA LYS A 110 -0.93 3.81 24.51
C LYS A 110 -1.09 4.92 25.53
N LYS A 111 -1.78 4.64 26.63
CA LYS A 111 -1.88 5.55 27.75
C LYS A 111 -0.50 5.73 28.43
N ARG A 112 -0.26 6.86 29.07
CA ARG A 112 1.03 7.18 29.71
C ARG A 112 1.46 6.14 30.77
N ASN A 113 0.51 5.58 31.49
CA ASN A 113 0.71 4.56 32.54
C ASN A 113 0.68 3.12 32.02
N ASN A 114 0.61 2.90 30.70
CA ASN A 114 0.45 1.61 30.04
C ASN A 114 -0.80 0.81 30.46
N GLU A 115 -1.80 1.47 31.02
CA GLU A 115 -3.11 0.82 31.24
C GLU A 115 -3.75 0.42 29.91
N PRO A 116 -4.49 -0.71 29.87
CA PRO A 116 -5.17 -1.14 28.67
C PRO A 116 -6.27 -0.13 28.27
N LEU A 117 -6.49 -0.03 26.96
CA LEU A 117 -7.61 0.73 26.41
C LEU A 117 -8.93 0.02 26.69
N THR A 118 -9.92 0.76 27.20
CA THR A 118 -11.27 0.25 27.48
C THR A 118 -12.25 0.73 26.40
N ASP A 119 -13.46 0.13 26.36
CA ASP A 119 -14.53 0.58 25.46
C ASP A 119 -15.03 1.98 25.86
N ASP A 120 -15.05 2.28 27.18
CA ASP A 120 -15.36 3.61 27.71
C ASP A 120 -14.38 4.68 27.24
N ASP A 121 -13.07 4.36 27.25
CA ASP A 121 -12.05 5.27 26.71
C ASP A 121 -12.27 5.57 25.22
N ALA A 122 -12.60 4.55 24.43
CA ALA A 122 -12.85 4.72 23.00
C ALA A 122 -14.09 5.58 22.75
N GLU A 123 -15.15 5.39 23.55
CA GLU A 123 -16.36 6.21 23.47
C GLU A 123 -16.09 7.67 23.86
N ARG A 124 -15.36 7.92 24.95
CA ARG A 124 -14.97 9.28 25.38
C ARG A 124 -14.12 9.98 24.31
N ILE A 125 -13.18 9.25 23.68
CA ILE A 125 -12.40 9.81 22.58
C ILE A 125 -13.31 10.15 21.40
N ARG A 126 -14.26 9.29 21.06
CA ARG A 126 -15.25 9.52 20.00
C ARG A 126 -16.09 10.76 20.27
N GLU A 127 -16.61 10.92 21.49
CA GLU A 127 -17.37 12.10 21.90
C GLU A 127 -16.52 13.38 21.78
N ARG A 128 -15.25 13.34 22.24
CA ARG A 128 -14.35 14.49 22.13
C ARG A 128 -14.04 14.85 20.68
N MET A 129 -13.85 13.88 19.79
CA MET A 129 -13.71 14.13 18.36
C MET A 129 -14.96 14.84 17.81
N GLN A 130 -16.17 14.38 18.19
CA GLN A 130 -17.42 15.00 17.76
C GLN A 130 -17.53 16.45 18.24
N GLU A 131 -17.12 16.76 19.46
CA GLU A 131 -17.09 18.14 19.96
C GLU A 131 -16.14 19.03 19.15
N ILE A 132 -14.91 18.57 18.87
CA ILE A 132 -13.92 19.30 18.06
C ILE A 132 -14.47 19.60 16.65
N ILE A 133 -15.14 18.61 16.04
CA ILE A 133 -15.76 18.75 14.72
C ILE A 133 -16.92 19.73 14.76
N SER A 134 -17.79 19.63 15.78
CA SER A 134 -18.97 20.51 15.94
C SER A 134 -18.57 21.97 16.20
N LEU A 135 -17.43 22.19 16.86
CA LEU A 135 -16.86 23.53 17.06
C LEU A 135 -16.20 24.11 15.79
N ASP A 136 -16.14 23.32 14.72
CA ASP A 136 -15.51 23.70 13.45
C ASP A 136 -14.10 24.31 13.61
N MET A 137 -13.29 23.71 14.47
CA MET A 137 -11.96 24.22 14.79
C MET A 137 -11.05 24.31 13.54
N PRO A 138 -10.40 25.47 13.28
CA PRO A 138 -9.59 25.65 12.07
C PRO A 138 -8.25 24.92 12.17
N PHE A 139 -7.88 24.21 11.09
CA PHE A 139 -6.50 23.79 10.87
C PHE A 139 -5.67 24.97 10.37
N ARG A 140 -4.58 25.31 11.09
CA ARG A 140 -3.67 26.38 10.70
C ARG A 140 -2.33 25.79 10.29
N ARG A 141 -1.90 26.08 9.07
CA ARG A 141 -0.57 25.71 8.55
C ARG A 141 0.42 26.81 8.86
N THR A 142 1.59 26.45 9.37
CA THR A 142 2.74 27.32 9.57
C THR A 142 3.90 26.78 8.75
N GLU A 143 4.50 27.61 7.91
CA GLU A 143 5.78 27.35 7.26
C GLU A 143 6.88 27.94 8.11
N ALA A 144 7.85 27.13 8.49
CA ALA A 144 8.97 27.52 9.36
C ALA A 144 10.29 27.01 8.78
N THR A 145 11.41 27.56 9.26
CA THR A 145 12.70 26.91 9.01
C THR A 145 12.73 25.52 9.65
N ASN A 146 13.51 24.62 9.09
CA ASN A 146 13.57 23.27 9.62
C ASN A 146 14.05 23.24 11.08
N GLU A 147 15.01 24.08 11.46
CA GLU A 147 15.49 24.23 12.83
C GLU A 147 14.39 24.71 13.78
N GLU A 148 13.52 25.59 13.31
CA GLU A 148 12.40 26.13 14.11
C GLU A 148 11.33 25.06 14.31
N ALA A 149 10.99 24.29 13.26
CA ALA A 149 10.09 23.16 13.35
C ALA A 149 10.64 22.07 14.31
N ILE A 150 11.92 21.75 14.22
CA ILE A 150 12.58 20.81 15.13
C ILE A 150 12.46 21.28 16.60
N ARG A 151 12.67 22.56 16.90
CA ARG A 151 12.51 23.09 18.27
C ARG A 151 11.07 22.93 18.75
N VAL A 152 10.09 23.29 17.91
CA VAL A 152 8.65 23.17 18.24
C VAL A 152 8.28 21.74 18.60
N PHE A 153 8.79 20.75 17.87
CA PHE A 153 8.52 19.34 18.14
C PHE A 153 9.32 18.78 19.31
N ALA A 154 10.58 19.19 19.48
CA ALA A 154 11.41 18.79 20.61
C ALA A 154 10.82 19.23 21.95
N GLU A 155 10.34 20.48 22.06
CA GLU A 155 9.69 21.02 23.26
C GLU A 155 8.43 20.25 23.66
N ARG A 156 7.77 19.58 22.69
CA ARG A 156 6.57 18.77 22.90
C ARG A 156 6.86 17.26 23.02
N GLY A 157 8.12 16.86 22.93
CA GLY A 157 8.55 15.47 23.08
C GLY A 157 8.35 14.57 21.86
N PHE A 158 8.14 15.13 20.67
CA PHE A 158 8.00 14.37 19.42
C PHE A 158 9.36 13.93 18.86
N THR A 159 9.91 12.88 19.43
CA THR A 159 11.24 12.36 19.04
C THR A 159 11.26 11.79 17.62
N ASP A 160 10.16 11.25 17.13
CA ASP A 160 9.94 10.74 15.78
C ASP A 160 10.05 11.84 14.72
N LYS A 161 9.31 12.95 14.91
CA LYS A 161 9.31 14.10 14.01
C LYS A 161 10.65 14.83 14.00
N VAL A 162 11.29 14.97 15.19
CA VAL A 162 12.64 15.52 15.29
C VAL A 162 13.63 14.70 14.45
N LYS A 163 13.65 13.36 14.61
CA LYS A 163 14.53 12.48 13.82
C LYS A 163 14.26 12.59 12.31
N LEU A 164 12.99 12.64 11.92
CA LEU A 164 12.59 12.80 10.53
C LEU A 164 13.13 14.10 9.93
N LEU A 165 12.87 15.23 10.60
CA LEU A 165 13.26 16.55 10.13
C LEU A 165 14.79 16.75 10.14
N GLU A 166 15.50 16.23 11.12
CA GLU A 166 16.99 16.25 11.17
C GLU A 166 17.62 15.51 9.98
N THR A 167 16.92 14.57 9.37
CA THR A 167 17.47 13.66 8.35
C THR A 167 16.90 13.84 6.95
N CYS A 168 15.82 14.62 6.77
CA CYS A 168 15.16 14.77 5.46
C CYS A 168 15.83 15.77 4.52
N GLY A 169 16.78 16.59 4.99
CA GLY A 169 17.53 17.55 4.19
C GLY A 169 16.70 18.74 3.66
N GLN A 170 15.54 19.02 4.26
CA GLN A 170 14.70 20.17 3.89
C GLN A 170 15.15 21.43 4.62
N VAL A 171 15.05 22.59 3.96
CA VAL A 171 15.34 23.90 4.56
C VAL A 171 14.13 24.45 5.30
N TYR A 172 12.93 24.22 4.75
CA TYR A 172 11.66 24.64 5.33
C TYR A 172 10.76 23.43 5.54
N SER A 173 10.00 23.45 6.62
CA SER A 173 9.01 22.43 6.97
C SER A 173 7.70 23.06 7.37
N ASP A 174 6.61 22.44 6.93
CA ASP A 174 5.27 22.85 7.33
C ASP A 174 4.84 22.05 8.55
N TYR A 175 4.18 22.71 9.49
CA TYR A 175 3.44 22.04 10.55
C TYR A 175 2.04 22.63 10.69
N TYR A 176 1.17 21.92 11.36
CA TYR A 176 -0.22 22.31 11.55
C TYR A 176 -0.55 22.47 13.03
N THR A 177 -1.49 23.37 13.34
CA THR A 177 -2.09 23.52 14.66
C THR A 177 -3.59 23.32 14.59
N LEU A 178 -4.16 22.65 15.60
CA LEU A 178 -5.58 22.51 15.86
C LEU A 178 -5.81 22.90 17.35
N GLY A 179 -6.26 24.13 17.57
CA GLY A 179 -6.23 24.71 18.91
C GLY A 179 -4.80 24.86 19.42
N ASP A 180 -4.52 24.25 20.56
CA ASP A 180 -3.18 24.21 21.23
C ASP A 180 -2.32 23.01 20.79
N THR A 181 -2.89 22.06 20.07
CA THR A 181 -2.20 20.85 19.61
C THR A 181 -1.46 21.12 18.31
N VAL A 182 -0.22 20.65 18.22
CA VAL A 182 0.67 20.80 17.05
C VAL A 182 0.95 19.42 16.47
N ASP A 183 1.01 19.32 15.14
CA ASP A 183 1.40 18.09 14.46
C ASP A 183 2.04 18.36 13.10
N TYR A 184 2.70 17.34 12.54
CA TYR A 184 3.33 17.35 11.24
C TYR A 184 2.53 16.50 10.25
N TYR A 185 2.30 17.04 9.06
CA TYR A 185 1.73 16.27 7.93
C TYR A 185 2.43 16.66 6.63
N TYR A 186 2.91 15.67 5.89
CA TYR A 186 3.60 15.89 4.61
C TYR A 186 2.69 16.29 3.43
N GLY A 187 1.39 16.48 3.69
CA GLY A 187 0.39 16.90 2.70
C GLY A 187 -0.68 17.80 3.30
N PRO A 188 -1.55 18.39 2.47
CA PRO A 188 -2.55 19.35 2.94
C PRO A 188 -3.62 18.70 3.79
N LEU A 189 -4.26 19.52 4.65
CA LEU A 189 -5.45 19.23 5.43
C LEU A 189 -6.65 20.03 4.90
N VAL A 190 -7.87 19.67 5.33
CA VAL A 190 -9.08 20.46 5.09
C VAL A 190 -9.00 21.81 5.84
N PRO A 191 -9.80 22.82 5.50
CA PRO A 191 -9.75 24.13 6.14
C PRO A 191 -10.03 24.13 7.64
N SER A 192 -11.00 23.30 8.09
CA SER A 192 -11.43 23.21 9.48
C SER A 192 -12.04 21.84 9.76
N ALA A 193 -12.22 21.52 11.04
CA ALA A 193 -12.74 20.22 11.48
C ALA A 193 -14.19 19.96 11.03
N GLY A 194 -14.99 21.00 10.84
CA GLY A 194 -16.38 20.90 10.36
C GLY A 194 -16.54 20.28 8.96
N TYR A 195 -15.47 20.15 8.19
CA TYR A 195 -15.48 19.39 6.92
C TYR A 195 -15.59 17.86 7.12
N LEU A 196 -15.35 17.37 8.35
CA LEU A 196 -15.21 15.94 8.64
C LEU A 196 -16.53 15.36 9.18
N GLN A 197 -17.54 15.21 8.31
CA GLN A 197 -18.89 14.81 8.71
C GLN A 197 -19.12 13.29 8.76
N VAL A 198 -18.36 12.51 7.98
CA VAL A 198 -18.55 11.05 7.86
C VAL A 198 -17.32 10.33 8.41
N TRP A 199 -17.45 9.82 9.61
CA TRP A 199 -16.37 9.09 10.30
C TRP A 199 -16.93 8.24 11.43
N GLY A 200 -16.12 7.33 11.97
CA GLY A 200 -16.44 6.56 13.18
C GLY A 200 -15.17 6.19 13.93
N LEU A 201 -15.32 5.84 15.18
CA LEU A 201 -14.24 5.32 16.02
C LEU A 201 -14.78 4.18 16.86
N GLU A 202 -14.05 3.09 16.92
CA GLU A 202 -14.39 1.95 17.76
C GLU A 202 -13.11 1.34 18.33
N ARG A 203 -13.21 0.63 19.45
CA ARG A 203 -12.13 -0.20 19.94
C ARG A 203 -11.93 -1.38 19.01
N TYR A 204 -10.67 -1.70 18.70
CA TYR A 204 -10.30 -2.86 17.89
C TYR A 204 -9.01 -3.47 18.46
N GLU A 205 -9.08 -4.72 18.88
CA GLU A 205 -7.99 -5.40 19.57
C GLU A 205 -7.44 -4.57 20.74
N GLN A 206 -6.13 -4.24 20.74
CA GLN A 206 -5.49 -3.41 21.77
C GLN A 206 -5.51 -1.91 21.46
N GLY A 207 -6.07 -1.51 20.33
CA GLY A 207 -6.07 -0.14 19.83
C GLY A 207 -7.46 0.34 19.40
N LEU A 208 -7.46 1.30 18.49
CA LEU A 208 -8.64 1.93 17.92
C LEU A 208 -8.72 1.64 16.42
N LEU A 209 -9.93 1.49 15.90
CA LEU A 209 -10.19 1.50 14.46
C LEU A 209 -10.86 2.82 14.09
N LEU A 210 -10.12 3.66 13.37
CA LEU A 210 -10.63 4.89 12.79
C LEU A 210 -11.35 4.55 11.49
N ARG A 211 -12.69 4.69 11.50
CA ARG A 211 -13.56 4.45 10.36
C ARG A 211 -13.61 5.70 9.49
N VAL A 212 -13.51 5.52 8.20
CA VAL A 212 -13.41 6.61 7.22
C VAL A 212 -14.51 6.50 6.17
N PRO A 213 -14.78 7.59 5.41
CA PRO A 213 -15.72 7.54 4.30
C PRO A 213 -15.39 6.45 3.29
N ASP A 214 -16.43 5.91 2.64
CA ASP A 214 -16.24 5.02 1.51
C ASP A 214 -15.53 5.75 0.36
N TRP A 215 -14.65 5.03 -0.34
CA TRP A 215 -13.80 5.57 -1.39
C TRP A 215 -14.58 6.09 -2.61
N ASN A 216 -15.72 5.48 -2.91
CA ASN A 216 -16.55 5.81 -4.06
C ASN A 216 -17.77 6.66 -3.67
N ASP A 217 -18.26 6.49 -2.43
CA ASP A 217 -19.43 7.19 -1.87
C ASP A 217 -19.12 7.78 -0.50
N PRO A 218 -18.47 8.95 -0.43
CA PRO A 218 -18.07 9.56 0.85
C PRO A 218 -19.23 10.05 1.72
N SER A 219 -20.49 9.90 1.31
CA SER A 219 -21.65 10.20 2.16
C SER A 219 -21.89 9.14 3.24
N LYS A 220 -21.22 8.00 3.16
CA LYS A 220 -21.33 6.90 4.11
C LYS A 220 -19.97 6.35 4.52
N LEU A 221 -19.94 5.65 5.64
CA LEU A 221 -18.73 4.90 6.06
C LEU A 221 -18.45 3.73 5.12
N ALA A 222 -17.17 3.47 4.90
CA ALA A 222 -16.72 2.25 4.26
C ALA A 222 -17.23 1.01 5.04
N GLU A 223 -17.68 -0.01 4.32
CA GLU A 223 -18.12 -1.26 4.91
C GLU A 223 -16.95 -1.94 5.66
N LYS A 224 -17.18 -2.35 6.90
CA LYS A 224 -16.15 -3.04 7.69
C LYS A 224 -15.99 -4.49 7.21
N VAL A 225 -14.78 -4.82 6.76
CA VAL A 225 -14.41 -6.17 6.38
C VAL A 225 -13.44 -6.73 7.42
N PRO A 226 -13.79 -7.79 8.18
CA PRO A 226 -12.88 -8.38 9.17
C PRO A 226 -11.60 -8.91 8.54
N GLN A 227 -10.45 -8.59 9.13
CA GLN A 227 -9.12 -8.96 8.62
C GLN A 227 -8.18 -9.43 9.74
N PRO A 228 -8.55 -10.50 10.50
CA PRO A 228 -7.76 -10.96 11.64
C PRO A 228 -6.36 -11.45 11.26
N LYS A 229 -6.22 -12.22 10.17
CA LYS A 229 -4.90 -12.72 9.73
C LYS A 229 -3.99 -11.60 9.21
N THR A 230 -4.58 -10.60 8.55
CA THR A 230 -3.84 -9.38 8.15
C THR A 230 -3.33 -8.64 9.39
N PHE A 231 -4.14 -8.56 10.45
CA PHE A 231 -3.72 -7.96 11.72
C PHE A 231 -2.60 -8.75 12.39
N GLU A 232 -2.69 -10.08 12.44
CA GLU A 232 -1.63 -10.95 12.97
C GLU A 232 -0.31 -10.77 12.21
N MET A 233 -0.34 -10.73 10.88
CA MET A 233 0.84 -10.47 10.04
C MET A 233 1.46 -9.10 10.35
N PHE A 234 0.63 -8.08 10.57
CA PHE A 234 1.10 -6.75 10.95
C PHE A 234 1.74 -6.77 12.35
N ALA A 235 1.11 -7.42 13.32
CA ALA A 235 1.64 -7.53 14.68
C ALA A 235 3.01 -8.26 14.71
N GLU A 236 3.16 -9.33 13.92
CA GLU A 236 4.45 -10.03 13.73
C GLU A 236 5.51 -9.07 13.19
N LYS A 237 5.17 -8.29 12.18
CA LYS A 237 6.11 -7.34 11.57
C LYS A 237 6.49 -6.20 12.52
N THR A 238 5.52 -5.65 13.25
CA THR A 238 5.78 -4.63 14.28
C THR A 238 6.74 -5.17 15.36
N HIS A 239 6.63 -6.45 15.71
CA HIS A 239 7.58 -7.09 16.63
C HIS A 239 9.01 -7.13 16.04
N TRP A 240 9.17 -7.40 14.75
CA TRP A 240 10.49 -7.34 14.09
C TRP A 240 11.06 -5.93 14.07
N ASP A 241 10.22 -4.90 13.86
CA ASP A 241 10.62 -3.50 13.89
C ASP A 241 11.16 -3.09 15.27
N ILE A 242 10.53 -3.59 16.34
CA ILE A 242 11.01 -3.40 17.71
C ILE A 242 12.38 -4.05 17.92
N ILE A 243 12.58 -5.30 17.46
CA ILE A 243 13.88 -6.01 17.53
C ILE A 243 14.97 -5.21 16.82
N MET A 244 14.66 -4.67 15.62
CA MET A 244 15.61 -3.88 14.84
C MET A 244 15.73 -2.43 15.30
N ARG A 245 14.92 -1.99 16.28
CA ARG A 245 14.83 -0.60 16.74
C ARG A 245 14.53 0.39 15.60
N LEU A 246 13.67 -0.02 14.68
CA LEU A 246 13.21 0.75 13.54
C LEU A 246 11.70 0.92 13.65
N SER A 247 11.24 2.14 13.84
CA SER A 247 9.81 2.45 13.91
C SER A 247 9.35 3.37 12.78
N ASN A 248 10.26 4.22 12.29
CA ASN A 248 9.93 5.25 11.30
C ASN A 248 11.11 5.58 10.38
N ALA A 249 10.86 6.42 9.37
CA ALA A 249 11.87 6.85 8.41
C ALA A 249 13.09 7.50 9.07
N GLY A 250 12.87 8.28 10.14
CA GLY A 250 13.97 8.91 10.89
C GLY A 250 14.92 7.91 11.53
N ASP A 251 14.41 6.77 12.04
CA ASP A 251 15.24 5.70 12.59
C ASP A 251 16.07 5.01 11.50
N VAL A 252 15.45 4.69 10.35
CA VAL A 252 16.15 4.12 9.18
C VAL A 252 17.25 5.07 8.73
N ASN A 253 16.95 6.35 8.56
CA ASN A 253 17.91 7.35 8.12
C ASN A 253 19.09 7.48 9.09
N LYS A 254 18.84 7.55 10.41
CA LYS A 254 19.91 7.60 11.41
C LYS A 254 20.79 6.37 11.41
N ALA A 255 20.21 5.18 11.18
CA ALA A 255 20.98 3.95 11.04
C ALA A 255 21.88 3.98 9.79
N VAL A 256 21.34 4.45 8.64
CA VAL A 256 22.12 4.63 7.40
C VAL A 256 23.26 5.63 7.59
N MET A 257 23.00 6.78 8.21
CA MET A 257 24.04 7.81 8.51
C MET A 257 25.16 7.28 9.40
N ARG A 258 24.88 6.30 10.26
CA ARG A 258 25.86 5.64 11.13
C ARG A 258 26.60 4.48 10.45
N GLY A 259 26.31 4.18 9.18
CA GLY A 259 26.95 3.11 8.45
C GLY A 259 26.36 1.71 8.68
N HIS A 260 25.18 1.58 9.30
CA HIS A 260 24.54 0.28 9.59
C HIS A 260 23.61 -0.24 8.48
N ALA A 261 23.67 0.33 7.26
CA ALA A 261 22.81 -0.10 6.15
C ALA A 261 22.95 -1.60 5.83
N SER A 262 24.18 -2.10 5.76
CA SER A 262 24.49 -3.50 5.48
C SER A 262 23.92 -4.45 6.53
N GLU A 263 24.07 -4.12 7.81
CA GLU A 263 23.50 -4.89 8.92
C GLU A 263 21.96 -4.94 8.85
N LEU A 264 21.30 -3.81 8.56
CA LEU A 264 19.86 -3.77 8.39
C LEU A 264 19.35 -4.63 7.23
N ILE A 265 20.07 -4.64 6.11
CA ILE A 265 19.78 -5.51 4.96
C ILE A 265 19.84 -6.98 5.41
N GLN A 266 20.97 -7.38 6.02
CA GLN A 266 21.20 -8.76 6.45
C GLN A 266 20.16 -9.26 7.44
N VAL A 267 19.81 -8.45 8.46
CA VAL A 267 18.80 -8.83 9.47
C VAL A 267 17.42 -8.91 8.84
N SER A 268 17.05 -7.96 7.97
CA SER A 268 15.75 -7.99 7.28
C SER A 268 15.59 -9.23 6.39
N GLU A 269 16.64 -9.60 5.64
CA GLU A 269 16.64 -10.81 4.81
C GLU A 269 16.60 -12.10 5.64
N ALA A 270 17.34 -12.14 6.76
CA ALA A 270 17.35 -13.28 7.66
C ALA A 270 15.96 -13.52 8.31
N LEU A 271 15.25 -12.44 8.68
CA LEU A 271 13.88 -12.55 9.21
C LEU A 271 12.90 -13.09 8.17
N GLN A 272 12.99 -12.62 6.92
CA GLN A 272 12.18 -13.18 5.83
C GLN A 272 12.51 -14.65 5.56
N GLU A 273 13.81 -15.01 5.48
CA GLU A 273 14.21 -16.39 5.24
C GLU A 273 13.73 -17.32 6.35
N LYS A 274 13.86 -16.91 7.62
CA LYS A 274 13.34 -17.66 8.75
C LYS A 274 11.84 -17.97 8.60
N LYS A 275 11.04 -17.01 8.14
CA LYS A 275 9.60 -17.22 7.90
C LYS A 275 9.34 -18.17 6.75
N ILE A 276 10.11 -18.09 5.66
CA ILE A 276 9.99 -19.00 4.50
C ILE A 276 10.34 -20.44 4.91
N VAL A 277 11.39 -20.63 5.72
CA VAL A 277 11.75 -21.95 6.28
C VAL A 277 10.59 -22.52 7.10
N GLN A 278 9.99 -21.75 8.01
CA GLN A 278 8.85 -22.18 8.81
C GLN A 278 7.65 -22.60 7.95
N ILE A 279 7.40 -21.87 6.86
CA ILE A 279 6.34 -22.23 5.91
C ILE A 279 6.68 -23.54 5.19
N ALA A 280 7.92 -23.73 4.76
CA ALA A 280 8.36 -24.95 4.10
C ALA A 280 8.26 -26.19 5.02
N GLU A 281 8.70 -26.06 6.27
CA GLU A 281 8.58 -27.12 7.31
C GLU A 281 7.13 -27.50 7.59
N GLU A 282 6.22 -26.51 7.64
CA GLU A 282 4.79 -26.78 7.83
C GLU A 282 4.17 -27.49 6.62
N ILE A 283 4.57 -27.13 5.40
CA ILE A 283 4.15 -27.81 4.17
C ILE A 283 4.68 -29.26 4.18
N ASP A 284 5.96 -29.47 4.51
CA ASP A 284 6.57 -30.79 4.61
C ASP A 284 5.84 -31.65 5.65
N ARG A 285 5.58 -31.13 6.83
CA ARG A 285 4.83 -31.79 7.88
C ARG A 285 3.42 -32.21 7.42
N ARG A 286 2.71 -31.33 6.68
CA ARG A 286 1.38 -31.63 6.12
C ARG A 286 1.44 -32.57 4.93
N PHE A 287 2.51 -32.54 4.15
CA PHE A 287 2.73 -33.44 3.02
C PHE A 287 2.86 -34.91 3.46
N HIS A 288 3.48 -35.17 4.62
CA HIS A 288 3.70 -36.51 5.18
C HIS A 288 2.59 -37.02 6.10
N ARG A 289 1.42 -36.37 6.14
CA ARG A 289 0.26 -36.84 6.88
C ARG A 289 -0.28 -38.13 6.24
N GLU A 290 -0.70 -39.08 7.07
CA GLU A 290 -1.32 -40.34 6.59
C GLU A 290 -2.66 -40.09 5.90
N LYS A 291 -3.45 -39.14 6.42
CA LYS A 291 -4.76 -38.78 5.87
C LYS A 291 -4.70 -37.39 5.24
N ASP A 292 -5.22 -37.28 4.02
CA ASP A 292 -5.34 -36.04 3.27
C ASP A 292 -4.03 -35.21 3.21
N PRO A 293 -2.92 -35.78 2.71
CA PRO A 293 -1.65 -35.07 2.63
C PRO A 293 -1.75 -33.87 1.70
N VAL A 294 -1.11 -32.77 2.06
CA VAL A 294 -0.99 -31.61 1.18
C VAL A 294 -0.22 -32.00 -0.09
N ARG A 295 -0.78 -31.69 -1.25
CA ARG A 295 -0.18 -31.93 -2.57
C ARG A 295 -0.05 -30.67 -3.41
N ILE A 296 -0.82 -29.64 -3.06
CA ILE A 296 -0.89 -28.39 -3.79
C ILE A 296 -0.65 -27.22 -2.84
N VAL A 297 0.27 -26.34 -3.22
CA VAL A 297 0.52 -25.05 -2.57
C VAL A 297 -0.01 -23.96 -3.50
N LEU A 298 -0.93 -23.16 -3.02
CA LEU A 298 -1.52 -22.04 -3.74
C LEU A 298 -0.92 -20.72 -3.22
N ILE A 299 -0.30 -19.94 -4.09
CA ILE A 299 0.35 -18.68 -3.74
C ILE A 299 -0.33 -17.53 -4.45
N THR A 300 -0.98 -16.65 -3.70
CA THR A 300 -1.59 -15.43 -4.25
C THR A 300 -1.09 -14.17 -3.54
N GLY A 301 -1.48 -13.05 -4.09
CA GLY A 301 -1.25 -11.71 -3.54
C GLY A 301 -1.41 -10.68 -4.64
N PRO A 302 -1.59 -9.41 -4.28
CA PRO A 302 -1.82 -8.34 -5.23
C PRO A 302 -0.60 -8.10 -6.14
N SER A 303 -0.79 -7.31 -7.19
CA SER A 303 0.29 -6.95 -8.11
C SER A 303 1.50 -6.36 -7.37
N SER A 304 2.71 -6.74 -7.78
CA SER A 304 3.99 -6.31 -7.20
C SER A 304 4.16 -6.64 -5.71
N SER A 305 3.50 -7.69 -5.22
CA SER A 305 3.71 -8.20 -3.86
C SER A 305 4.96 -9.09 -3.71
N GLY A 306 5.63 -9.48 -4.82
CA GLY A 306 6.82 -10.34 -4.78
C GLY A 306 6.51 -11.84 -4.77
N LYS A 307 5.34 -12.24 -5.27
CA LYS A 307 4.91 -13.65 -5.34
C LYS A 307 5.91 -14.55 -6.03
N THR A 308 6.37 -14.15 -7.20
CA THR A 308 7.23 -14.99 -8.06
C THR A 308 8.57 -15.28 -7.39
N THR A 309 9.20 -14.27 -6.77
CA THR A 309 10.45 -14.48 -6.03
C THR A 309 10.22 -15.31 -4.76
N PHE A 310 9.12 -15.05 -4.04
CA PHE A 310 8.74 -15.86 -2.88
C PHE A 310 8.56 -17.34 -3.29
N CYS A 311 7.84 -17.63 -4.38
CA CYS A 311 7.66 -18.98 -4.90
C CYS A 311 9.00 -19.67 -5.16
N LYS A 312 9.98 -18.97 -5.75
CA LYS A 312 11.32 -19.50 -6.00
C LYS A 312 12.10 -19.76 -4.72
N ARG A 313 12.07 -18.83 -3.75
CA ARG A 313 12.69 -19.01 -2.42
C ARG A 313 12.06 -20.20 -1.67
N LEU A 314 10.73 -20.28 -1.64
CA LEU A 314 10.01 -21.40 -1.04
C LEU A 314 10.37 -22.73 -1.71
N SER A 315 10.50 -22.77 -3.04
CA SER A 315 10.92 -23.97 -3.77
C SER A 315 12.30 -24.45 -3.33
N VAL A 316 13.25 -23.55 -3.06
CA VAL A 316 14.56 -23.91 -2.53
C VAL A 316 14.45 -24.56 -1.15
N GLN A 317 13.62 -24.01 -0.25
CA GLN A 317 13.42 -24.54 1.09
C GLN A 317 12.70 -25.89 1.07
N LEU A 318 11.72 -26.09 0.18
CA LEU A 318 11.06 -27.38 0.00
C LEU A 318 12.02 -28.46 -0.52
N LEU A 319 12.95 -28.10 -1.44
CA LEU A 319 14.04 -29.00 -1.85
C LEU A 319 14.94 -29.38 -0.67
N ALA A 320 15.24 -28.45 0.23
CA ALA A 320 16.01 -28.71 1.44
C ALA A 320 15.28 -29.63 2.43
N CYS A 321 13.93 -29.64 2.42
CA CYS A 321 13.10 -30.61 3.15
C CYS A 321 12.99 -31.98 2.44
N GLY A 322 13.57 -32.16 1.25
CA GLY A 322 13.50 -33.41 0.48
C GLY A 322 12.30 -33.52 -0.45
N LEU A 323 11.46 -32.49 -0.55
CA LEU A 323 10.35 -32.43 -1.48
C LEU A 323 10.79 -31.91 -2.85
N ARG A 324 10.08 -32.31 -3.91
CA ARG A 324 10.31 -31.81 -5.28
C ARG A 324 9.21 -30.85 -5.71
N PRO A 325 9.39 -29.53 -5.56
CA PRO A 325 8.40 -28.59 -6.02
C PRO A 325 8.39 -28.50 -7.56
N ILE A 326 7.19 -28.55 -8.13
CA ILE A 326 6.91 -28.18 -9.52
C ILE A 326 6.01 -26.97 -9.48
N SER A 327 6.49 -25.83 -10.00
CA SER A 327 5.73 -24.59 -10.03
C SER A 327 5.28 -24.23 -11.44
N PHE A 328 4.09 -23.68 -11.55
CA PHE A 328 3.56 -23.03 -12.74
C PHE A 328 2.64 -21.86 -12.35
N SER A 329 2.52 -20.92 -13.29
CA SER A 329 1.70 -19.72 -13.12
C SER A 329 0.27 -19.96 -13.57
N THR A 330 -0.71 -19.32 -12.93
CA THR A 330 -2.06 -19.22 -13.47
C THR A 330 -2.08 -18.48 -14.79
N ASP A 331 -1.09 -17.63 -15.04
CA ASP A 331 -0.97 -16.85 -16.28
C ASP A 331 -0.69 -17.74 -17.49
N ASP A 332 -0.07 -18.92 -17.31
CA ASP A 332 0.10 -19.93 -18.36
C ASP A 332 -1.24 -20.48 -18.87
N TYR A 333 -2.32 -20.32 -18.09
CA TYR A 333 -3.68 -20.75 -18.42
C TYR A 333 -4.57 -19.61 -18.93
N PHE A 334 -4.02 -18.46 -19.28
CA PHE A 334 -4.82 -17.37 -19.84
C PHE A 334 -5.50 -17.81 -21.14
N VAL A 335 -6.72 -17.32 -21.34
CA VAL A 335 -7.41 -17.37 -22.63
C VAL A 335 -6.60 -16.56 -23.65
N ASN A 336 -6.81 -16.80 -24.96
CA ASN A 336 -6.12 -15.95 -25.94
C ASN A 336 -6.52 -14.47 -25.76
N ARG A 337 -5.60 -13.56 -26.07
CA ARG A 337 -5.83 -12.11 -25.90
C ARG A 337 -7.14 -11.61 -26.49
N VAL A 338 -7.54 -12.16 -27.65
CA VAL A 338 -8.79 -11.76 -28.30
C VAL A 338 -10.05 -12.11 -27.50
N ASP A 339 -9.97 -13.11 -26.63
CA ASP A 339 -11.04 -13.61 -25.79
C ASP A 339 -10.99 -13.01 -24.36
N THR A 340 -9.97 -12.19 -24.06
CA THR A 340 -9.81 -11.51 -22.76
C THR A 340 -10.95 -10.50 -22.55
N PRO A 341 -11.60 -10.47 -21.37
CA PRO A 341 -12.59 -9.44 -21.02
C PRO A 341 -12.07 -8.03 -21.28
N LYS A 342 -12.97 -7.09 -21.51
CA LYS A 342 -12.62 -5.70 -21.77
C LYS A 342 -13.15 -4.77 -20.69
N LEU A 343 -12.34 -3.80 -20.34
CA LEU A 343 -12.72 -2.65 -19.52
C LEU A 343 -13.70 -1.74 -20.27
N PRO A 344 -14.47 -0.87 -19.59
CA PRO A 344 -15.40 0.07 -20.23
C PRO A 344 -14.76 1.00 -21.27
N ASN A 345 -13.45 1.26 -21.18
CA ASN A 345 -12.69 2.06 -22.14
C ASN A 345 -12.23 1.27 -23.39
N GLY A 346 -12.54 -0.04 -23.45
CA GLY A 346 -12.19 -0.93 -24.55
C GLY A 346 -10.83 -1.64 -24.41
N ASP A 347 -10.02 -1.31 -23.42
CA ASP A 347 -8.76 -2.01 -23.11
C ASP A 347 -9.02 -3.42 -22.57
N TYR A 348 -8.06 -4.33 -22.72
CA TYR A 348 -8.14 -5.66 -22.14
C TYR A 348 -7.99 -5.62 -20.62
N ASP A 349 -8.86 -6.35 -19.91
CA ASP A 349 -8.83 -6.51 -18.46
C ASP A 349 -8.10 -7.81 -18.08
N PHE A 350 -6.77 -7.76 -18.05
CA PHE A 350 -5.93 -8.92 -17.70
C PHE A 350 -5.98 -9.30 -16.21
N ASP A 351 -6.50 -8.45 -15.36
CA ASP A 351 -6.64 -8.72 -13.94
C ASP A 351 -8.00 -9.38 -13.59
N ASN A 352 -8.87 -9.59 -14.57
CA ASN A 352 -10.15 -10.27 -14.41
C ASN A 352 -9.96 -11.79 -14.23
N VAL A 353 -10.72 -12.42 -13.35
CA VAL A 353 -10.64 -13.88 -13.13
C VAL A 353 -10.99 -14.70 -14.37
N GLU A 354 -11.85 -14.18 -15.25
CA GLU A 354 -12.25 -14.85 -16.50
C GLU A 354 -11.11 -14.88 -17.55
N THR A 355 -9.99 -14.22 -17.29
CA THR A 355 -8.78 -14.36 -18.11
C THR A 355 -8.13 -15.72 -17.95
N VAL A 356 -8.36 -16.43 -16.84
CA VAL A 356 -7.83 -17.75 -16.58
C VAL A 356 -8.84 -18.82 -16.99
N GLU A 357 -8.45 -19.75 -17.85
CA GLU A 357 -9.25 -20.93 -18.17
C GLU A 357 -9.19 -21.95 -17.02
N TYR A 358 -9.90 -21.64 -15.94
CA TYR A 358 -9.87 -22.39 -14.68
C TYR A 358 -10.36 -23.85 -14.85
N ALA A 359 -11.27 -24.13 -15.76
CA ALA A 359 -11.74 -25.51 -16.01
C ALA A 359 -10.60 -26.39 -16.56
N LEU A 360 -9.77 -25.86 -17.45
CA LEU A 360 -8.59 -26.55 -17.96
C LEU A 360 -7.53 -26.71 -16.88
N LEU A 361 -7.28 -25.67 -16.10
CA LEU A 361 -6.34 -25.73 -14.96
C LEU A 361 -6.77 -26.81 -13.97
N GLU A 362 -8.03 -26.83 -13.55
CA GLU A 362 -8.56 -27.83 -12.61
C GLU A 362 -8.48 -29.25 -13.17
N ASP A 363 -8.81 -29.48 -14.46
CA ASP A 363 -8.66 -30.79 -15.11
C ASP A 363 -7.21 -31.26 -15.06
N HIS A 364 -6.26 -30.40 -15.44
CA HIS A 364 -4.84 -30.74 -15.40
C HIS A 364 -4.36 -31.09 -13.99
N LEU A 365 -4.80 -30.34 -12.97
CA LEU A 365 -4.47 -30.62 -11.57
C LEU A 365 -5.02 -31.97 -11.14
N LEU A 366 -6.27 -32.28 -11.42
CA LEU A 366 -6.90 -33.56 -11.06
C LEU A 366 -6.20 -34.75 -11.74
N ARG A 367 -5.82 -34.64 -12.99
CA ARG A 367 -5.09 -35.67 -13.73
C ARG A 367 -3.67 -35.86 -13.19
N LEU A 368 -2.97 -34.77 -12.90
CA LEU A 368 -1.65 -34.83 -12.24
C LEU A 368 -1.73 -35.51 -10.88
N MET A 369 -2.74 -35.20 -10.06
CA MET A 369 -2.96 -35.85 -8.76
C MET A 369 -3.25 -37.35 -8.89
N LYS A 370 -3.84 -37.80 -9.99
CA LYS A 370 -4.01 -39.23 -10.32
C LYS A 370 -2.73 -39.89 -10.84
N GLY A 371 -1.62 -39.15 -10.96
CA GLY A 371 -0.35 -39.66 -11.47
C GLY A 371 -0.30 -39.76 -13.01
N GLU A 372 -1.22 -39.13 -13.71
CA GLU A 372 -1.21 -39.06 -15.17
C GLU A 372 -0.08 -38.13 -15.66
N ARG A 373 0.33 -38.33 -16.90
CA ARG A 373 1.21 -37.39 -17.60
C ARG A 373 0.37 -36.37 -18.33
N VAL A 374 0.54 -35.07 -17.97
CA VAL A 374 -0.23 -33.97 -18.52
C VAL A 374 0.71 -33.02 -19.27
N GLU A 375 0.32 -32.63 -20.49
CA GLU A 375 1.00 -31.56 -21.22
C GLU A 375 0.43 -30.21 -20.75
N VAL A 376 1.30 -29.35 -20.18
CA VAL A 376 0.91 -28.06 -19.63
C VAL A 376 1.12 -26.96 -20.66
N PRO A 377 0.23 -25.97 -20.74
CA PRO A 377 0.39 -24.84 -21.63
C PRO A 377 1.43 -23.85 -21.12
N GLU A 378 1.81 -22.93 -21.99
CA GLU A 378 2.58 -21.73 -21.70
C GLU A 378 1.92 -20.55 -22.43
N TYR A 379 1.75 -19.41 -21.76
CA TYR A 379 1.16 -18.23 -22.38
C TYR A 379 2.24 -17.33 -22.95
N ASN A 380 2.18 -17.11 -24.26
CA ASN A 380 3.09 -16.21 -24.96
C ASN A 380 2.54 -14.77 -24.94
N PHE A 381 3.11 -13.92 -24.08
CA PHE A 381 2.66 -12.53 -23.91
C PHE A 381 2.90 -11.66 -25.16
N VAL A 382 3.83 -12.02 -26.03
CA VAL A 382 4.11 -11.29 -27.27
C VAL A 382 2.98 -11.56 -28.28
N THR A 383 2.70 -12.86 -28.56
CA THR A 383 1.67 -13.28 -29.50
C THR A 383 0.24 -13.15 -28.93
N GLY A 384 0.12 -13.12 -27.59
CA GLY A 384 -1.16 -13.12 -26.88
C GLY A 384 -1.92 -14.45 -27.05
N LYS A 385 -1.21 -15.56 -27.12
CA LYS A 385 -1.77 -16.90 -27.31
C LYS A 385 -1.24 -17.88 -26.29
N ARG A 386 -2.10 -18.83 -25.92
CA ARG A 386 -1.69 -20.01 -25.18
C ARG A 386 -1.14 -21.04 -26.14
N GLU A 387 0.04 -21.54 -25.87
CA GLU A 387 0.81 -22.45 -26.72
C GLU A 387 1.15 -23.74 -25.96
N TYR A 388 1.33 -24.84 -26.68
CA TYR A 388 1.75 -26.13 -26.13
C TYR A 388 3.10 -26.50 -26.75
N ASN A 389 4.17 -26.44 -25.91
CA ASN A 389 5.55 -26.64 -26.34
C ASN A 389 6.08 -28.05 -26.05
N GLY A 390 5.19 -29.02 -25.82
CA GLY A 390 5.54 -30.40 -25.50
C GLY A 390 5.99 -30.62 -24.04
N LYS A 391 5.88 -29.61 -23.17
CA LYS A 391 6.24 -29.72 -21.75
C LYS A 391 5.24 -30.61 -21.03
N LYS A 392 5.66 -31.83 -20.68
CA LYS A 392 4.81 -32.83 -19.98
C LYS A 392 5.26 -32.98 -18.53
N LEU A 393 4.30 -32.86 -17.62
CA LEU A 393 4.51 -33.05 -16.19
C LEU A 393 3.89 -34.38 -15.74
N LYS A 394 4.49 -34.98 -14.73
CA LYS A 394 3.96 -36.14 -13.99
C LYS A 394 4.42 -36.03 -12.55
N LEU A 395 3.52 -36.22 -11.58
CA LEU A 395 3.88 -36.18 -10.19
C LEU A 395 4.58 -37.48 -9.77
N ALA A 396 5.67 -37.37 -9.04
CA ALA A 396 6.31 -38.44 -8.27
C ALA A 396 5.79 -38.43 -6.83
N GLY A 397 6.14 -39.44 -6.04
CA GLY A 397 5.68 -39.58 -4.65
C GLY A 397 6.10 -38.45 -3.72
N ASP A 398 7.25 -37.81 -4.03
CA ASP A 398 7.85 -36.71 -3.29
C ASP A 398 7.54 -35.33 -3.90
N THR A 399 6.64 -35.26 -4.90
CA THR A 399 6.34 -34.01 -5.62
C THR A 399 5.21 -33.23 -4.96
N VAL A 400 5.42 -31.91 -4.78
CA VAL A 400 4.41 -30.93 -4.41
C VAL A 400 4.23 -29.92 -5.56
N LEU A 401 2.98 -29.67 -5.93
CA LEU A 401 2.64 -28.65 -6.93
C LEU A 401 2.57 -27.27 -6.28
N ILE A 402 3.20 -26.29 -6.89
CA ILE A 402 3.06 -24.88 -6.50
C ILE A 402 2.36 -24.14 -7.64
N ILE A 403 1.25 -23.49 -7.34
CA ILE A 403 0.49 -22.68 -8.28
C ILE A 403 0.55 -21.24 -7.79
N GLU A 404 1.19 -20.38 -8.58
CA GLU A 404 1.25 -18.97 -8.26
C GLU A 404 0.42 -18.14 -9.24
N GLY A 405 -0.20 -17.07 -8.73
CA GLY A 405 -0.92 -16.10 -9.54
C GLY A 405 -1.84 -15.23 -8.70
N ILE A 406 -2.34 -14.15 -9.30
CA ILE A 406 -3.22 -13.22 -8.58
C ILE A 406 -4.54 -13.86 -8.16
N HIS A 407 -4.99 -14.89 -8.88
CA HIS A 407 -6.25 -15.60 -8.63
C HIS A 407 -6.07 -16.97 -7.94
N ALA A 408 -4.85 -17.36 -7.54
CA ALA A 408 -4.59 -18.73 -7.07
C ALA A 408 -5.42 -19.15 -5.83
N LEU A 409 -5.87 -18.21 -5.00
CA LEU A 409 -6.77 -18.50 -3.87
C LEU A 409 -8.26 -18.36 -4.22
N ASN A 410 -8.62 -17.95 -5.44
CA ASN A 410 -10.01 -17.92 -5.84
C ASN A 410 -10.57 -19.36 -5.89
N PRO A 411 -11.65 -19.68 -5.18
CA PRO A 411 -12.21 -21.03 -5.13
C PRO A 411 -12.55 -21.61 -6.51
N LEU A 412 -12.84 -20.78 -7.49
CA LEU A 412 -13.16 -21.22 -8.86
C LEU A 412 -12.04 -22.06 -9.52
N LEU A 413 -10.77 -21.85 -9.11
CA LEU A 413 -9.64 -22.53 -9.74
C LEU A 413 -9.45 -23.97 -9.24
N THR A 414 -10.01 -24.33 -8.08
CA THR A 414 -9.71 -25.63 -7.44
C THR A 414 -10.92 -26.21 -6.70
N GLN A 415 -12.13 -26.03 -7.22
CA GLN A 415 -13.39 -26.43 -6.57
C GLN A 415 -13.47 -27.94 -6.27
N LYS A 416 -12.97 -28.77 -7.20
CA LYS A 416 -13.04 -30.24 -7.09
C LYS A 416 -11.91 -30.85 -6.27
N ILE A 417 -10.99 -30.02 -5.75
CA ILE A 417 -9.88 -30.47 -4.93
C ILE A 417 -10.21 -30.17 -3.47
N ALA A 418 -10.08 -31.17 -2.59
CA ALA A 418 -10.36 -31.00 -1.17
C ALA A 418 -9.43 -29.95 -0.54
N ASP A 419 -9.97 -29.11 0.34
CA ASP A 419 -9.18 -28.05 1.00
C ASP A 419 -8.07 -28.62 1.90
N SER A 420 -8.27 -29.82 2.47
CA SER A 420 -7.24 -30.53 3.25
C SER A 420 -5.97 -30.86 2.46
N MET A 421 -6.08 -30.99 1.13
CA MET A 421 -4.94 -31.27 0.23
C MET A 421 -4.24 -30.01 -0.28
N LYS A 422 -4.70 -28.84 0.12
CA LYS A 422 -4.16 -27.54 -0.28
C LYS A 422 -3.44 -26.87 0.89
N TYR A 423 -2.41 -26.11 0.58
CA TYR A 423 -1.81 -25.13 1.48
C TYR A 423 -1.85 -23.75 0.83
N LYS A 424 -2.55 -22.83 1.44
CA LYS A 424 -2.89 -21.53 0.87
C LYS A 424 -2.00 -20.45 1.47
N ILE A 425 -1.26 -19.71 0.64
CA ILE A 425 -0.34 -18.65 1.05
C ILE A 425 -0.77 -17.33 0.41
N TYR A 426 -0.93 -16.30 1.24
CA TYR A 426 -1.18 -14.94 0.78
C TYR A 426 0.06 -14.08 0.99
N ILE A 427 0.55 -13.43 -0.09
CA ILE A 427 1.72 -12.55 -0.07
C ILE A 427 1.27 -11.09 -0.09
N SER A 428 1.69 -10.32 0.90
CA SER A 428 1.47 -8.87 0.95
C SER A 428 2.81 -8.13 1.04
N ALA A 429 2.86 -6.90 0.54
CA ALA A 429 3.97 -5.99 0.78
C ALA A 429 3.59 -4.97 1.87
N LEU A 430 3.10 -5.49 3.01
CA LEU A 430 2.57 -4.68 4.10
C LEU A 430 3.65 -3.78 4.68
N THR A 431 3.46 -2.47 4.54
CA THR A 431 4.40 -1.47 5.01
C THR A 431 4.21 -1.24 6.51
N SER A 432 5.23 -1.52 7.31
CA SER A 432 5.24 -1.27 8.76
C SER A 432 5.99 0.01 9.14
N ILE A 433 6.94 0.45 8.31
CA ILE A 433 7.65 1.72 8.53
C ILE A 433 6.75 2.87 8.12
N SER A 434 6.55 3.82 9.03
CA SER A 434 5.88 5.10 8.79
C SER A 434 6.90 6.23 8.53
N LEU A 435 6.46 7.40 8.12
CA LEU A 435 7.34 8.58 8.12
C LEU A 435 7.59 9.05 9.55
N ASP A 436 6.54 9.16 10.34
CA ASP A 436 6.52 9.44 11.77
C ASP A 436 5.28 8.77 12.40
N ASP A 437 5.02 8.95 13.68
CA ASP A 437 3.96 8.25 14.41
C ASP A 437 2.54 8.51 13.85
N HIS A 438 2.32 9.62 13.12
CA HIS A 438 1.02 9.98 12.56
C HIS A 438 0.95 9.95 11.03
N ASN A 439 2.08 9.77 10.35
CA ASN A 439 2.17 9.73 8.89
C ASN A 439 2.52 8.32 8.40
N TRP A 440 1.51 7.47 8.31
CA TRP A 440 1.68 6.11 7.77
C TRP A 440 1.97 6.11 6.28
N ILE A 441 2.56 5.04 5.79
CA ILE A 441 2.83 4.81 4.37
C ILE A 441 1.88 3.71 3.87
N PRO A 442 0.97 4.01 2.95
CA PRO A 442 0.05 3.01 2.41
C PRO A 442 0.79 1.86 1.70
N THR A 443 0.38 0.62 1.96
CA THR A 443 0.88 -0.56 1.25
C THR A 443 0.73 -0.45 -0.28
N ARG A 444 -0.33 0.24 -0.74
CA ARG A 444 -0.56 0.53 -2.17
C ARG A 444 0.55 1.39 -2.77
N ASP A 445 1.14 2.31 -2.01
CA ASP A 445 2.24 3.17 -2.47
C ASP A 445 3.53 2.37 -2.64
N ASN A 446 3.84 1.48 -1.71
CA ASN A 446 4.98 0.57 -1.84
C ASN A 446 4.88 -0.26 -3.11
N ARG A 447 3.73 -0.90 -3.33
CA ARG A 447 3.50 -1.74 -4.51
C ARG A 447 3.51 -0.93 -5.82
N LEU A 448 2.99 0.30 -5.81
CA LEU A 448 3.05 1.19 -6.97
C LEU A 448 4.50 1.56 -7.31
N LEU A 449 5.33 1.89 -6.33
CA LEU A 449 6.76 2.16 -6.54
C LEU A 449 7.48 0.93 -7.09
N ARG A 450 7.27 -0.25 -6.51
CA ARG A 450 7.79 -1.53 -7.03
C ARG A 450 7.39 -1.74 -8.48
N ARG A 451 6.12 -1.53 -8.82
CA ARG A 451 5.60 -1.70 -10.18
C ARG A 451 6.22 -0.71 -11.17
N ILE A 452 6.28 0.57 -10.80
CA ILE A 452 6.88 1.61 -11.64
C ILE A 452 8.34 1.26 -11.98
N ILE A 453 9.12 0.85 -10.98
CA ILE A 453 10.53 0.52 -11.18
C ILE A 453 10.68 -0.74 -12.05
N ARG A 454 9.91 -1.80 -11.76
CA ARG A 454 9.94 -3.05 -12.52
C ARG A 454 9.55 -2.83 -13.98
N ASP A 455 8.43 -2.16 -14.22
CA ASP A 455 7.89 -1.94 -15.56
C ASP A 455 8.82 -1.08 -16.40
N TYR A 456 9.45 -0.07 -15.78
CA TYR A 456 10.47 0.77 -16.41
C TYR A 456 11.74 -0.02 -16.76
N ASN A 457 12.26 -0.82 -15.83
CA ASN A 457 13.47 -1.61 -16.03
C ASN A 457 13.28 -2.69 -17.12
N LYS A 458 12.07 -3.24 -17.27
CA LYS A 458 11.71 -4.16 -18.35
C LYS A 458 11.44 -3.46 -19.70
N GLY A 459 11.41 -2.14 -19.74
CA GLY A 459 11.01 -1.38 -20.94
C GLY A 459 9.55 -1.55 -21.36
N ALA A 460 8.70 -2.07 -20.45
CA ALA A 460 7.31 -2.35 -20.76
C ALA A 460 6.43 -1.09 -20.73
N TYR A 461 6.56 -0.27 -19.69
CA TYR A 461 5.76 0.94 -19.49
C TYR A 461 6.58 2.06 -18.88
N THR A 462 6.24 3.31 -19.25
CA THR A 462 6.72 4.52 -18.56
C THR A 462 6.02 4.67 -17.21
N ALA A 463 6.59 5.46 -16.29
CA ALA A 463 5.93 5.77 -15.01
C ALA A 463 4.54 6.38 -15.19
N GLN A 464 4.36 7.26 -16.20
CA GLN A 464 3.06 7.82 -16.53
C GLN A 464 2.04 6.74 -16.86
N GLN A 465 2.39 5.80 -17.75
CA GLN A 465 1.51 4.71 -18.16
C GLN A 465 1.18 3.76 -16.98
N THR A 466 2.18 3.41 -16.16
CA THR A 466 1.95 2.58 -14.97
C THR A 466 1.00 3.26 -13.98
N ILE A 467 1.17 4.56 -13.72
CA ILE A 467 0.27 5.33 -12.83
C ILE A 467 -1.14 5.42 -13.41
N ALA A 468 -1.29 5.64 -14.73
CA ALA A 468 -2.60 5.70 -15.38
C ALA A 468 -3.39 4.40 -15.23
N GLN A 469 -2.72 3.25 -15.36
CA GLN A 469 -3.34 1.91 -15.23
C GLN A 469 -3.61 1.51 -13.77
N TRP A 470 -2.94 2.12 -12.80
CA TRP A 470 -2.97 1.70 -11.41
C TRP A 470 -4.37 1.66 -10.79
N LYS A 471 -5.26 2.56 -11.20
CA LYS A 471 -6.66 2.57 -10.76
C LYS A 471 -7.41 1.29 -11.12
N ASN A 472 -7.18 0.76 -12.33
CA ASN A 472 -7.82 -0.48 -12.79
C ASN A 472 -7.29 -1.68 -12.02
N VAL A 473 -5.98 -1.72 -11.78
CA VAL A 473 -5.34 -2.76 -10.93
C VAL A 473 -5.96 -2.80 -9.54
N LEU A 474 -6.12 -1.63 -8.89
CA LEU A 474 -6.73 -1.56 -7.56
C LEU A 474 -8.20 -2.03 -7.57
N ALA A 475 -8.97 -1.68 -8.59
CA ALA A 475 -10.36 -2.13 -8.72
C ALA A 475 -10.47 -3.65 -8.88
N ALA A 476 -9.60 -4.25 -9.69
CA ALA A 476 -9.55 -5.71 -9.86
C ALA A 476 -9.11 -6.42 -8.57
N GLU A 477 -8.15 -5.86 -7.83
CA GLU A 477 -7.72 -6.40 -6.53
C GLU A 477 -8.84 -6.38 -5.49
N ASP A 478 -9.58 -5.29 -5.39
CA ASP A 478 -10.73 -5.14 -4.48
C ASP A 478 -11.84 -6.15 -4.82
N GLN A 479 -12.01 -6.53 -6.09
CA GLN A 479 -13.03 -7.44 -6.56
C GLN A 479 -12.60 -8.92 -6.51
N TRP A 480 -11.36 -9.24 -6.90
CA TRP A 480 -10.96 -10.60 -7.23
C TRP A 480 -9.88 -11.19 -6.32
N ILE A 481 -9.18 -10.38 -5.51
CA ILE A 481 -8.03 -10.84 -4.70
C ILE A 481 -8.32 -10.70 -3.20
N PHE A 482 -8.65 -9.49 -2.74
CA PHE A 482 -8.84 -9.21 -1.32
C PHE A 482 -9.99 -9.97 -0.65
N PRO A 483 -11.11 -10.34 -1.34
CA PRO A 483 -12.14 -11.17 -0.72
C PRO A 483 -11.65 -12.55 -0.26
N PHE A 484 -10.56 -13.07 -0.85
CA PHE A 484 -10.03 -14.39 -0.54
C PHE A 484 -8.79 -14.39 0.35
N GLN A 485 -8.23 -13.22 0.70
CA GLN A 485 -6.98 -13.15 1.46
C GLN A 485 -7.05 -13.84 2.83
N GLU A 486 -8.16 -13.67 3.56
CA GLU A 486 -8.36 -14.27 4.88
C GLU A 486 -8.60 -15.80 4.84
N THR A 487 -8.75 -16.38 3.64
CA THR A 487 -8.85 -17.85 3.48
C THR A 487 -7.48 -18.53 3.49
N ALA A 488 -6.38 -17.79 3.42
CA ALA A 488 -5.02 -18.33 3.44
C ALA A 488 -4.72 -19.10 4.75
N ASP A 489 -3.94 -20.18 4.66
CA ASP A 489 -3.39 -20.87 5.85
C ASP A 489 -2.33 -20.02 6.54
N VAL A 490 -1.55 -19.29 5.74
CA VAL A 490 -0.51 -18.37 6.22
C VAL A 490 -0.43 -17.12 5.37
N MET A 491 -0.12 -15.99 6.01
CA MET A 491 0.23 -14.75 5.33
C MET A 491 1.73 -14.49 5.45
N PHE A 492 2.33 -13.99 4.36
CA PHE A 492 3.73 -13.62 4.31
C PHE A 492 3.89 -12.14 3.93
N ASN A 493 4.63 -11.40 4.73
CA ASN A 493 4.98 -10.01 4.41
C ASN A 493 6.29 -9.94 3.64
N SER A 494 6.23 -9.49 2.40
CA SER A 494 7.38 -9.35 1.51
C SER A 494 8.10 -8.00 1.64
N ALA A 495 7.56 -7.03 2.40
CA ALA A 495 8.19 -5.74 2.57
C ALA A 495 9.40 -5.82 3.51
N LEU A 496 10.48 -5.11 3.14
CA LEU A 496 11.66 -4.91 3.98
C LEU A 496 11.61 -3.52 4.62
N ASN A 497 12.14 -3.37 5.83
CA ASN A 497 12.15 -2.10 6.55
C ASN A 497 13.00 -1.02 5.85
N ILE A 498 14.00 -1.45 5.09
CA ILE A 498 14.92 -0.58 4.35
C ILE A 498 14.46 -0.31 2.91
N GLU A 499 13.34 -0.87 2.52
CA GLU A 499 12.91 -0.93 1.12
C GLU A 499 12.82 0.44 0.46
N PHE A 500 12.19 1.42 1.11
CA PHE A 500 12.04 2.76 0.53
C PHE A 500 13.37 3.47 0.33
N ALA A 501 14.35 3.23 1.20
CA ALA A 501 15.69 3.77 1.04
C ALA A 501 16.39 3.19 -0.20
N VAL A 502 16.19 1.90 -0.48
CA VAL A 502 16.71 1.24 -1.69
C VAL A 502 15.93 1.68 -2.93
N LEU A 503 14.60 1.67 -2.89
CA LEU A 503 13.75 2.06 -4.03
C LEU A 503 13.96 3.52 -4.44
N ARG A 504 14.34 4.40 -3.52
CA ARG A 504 14.61 5.81 -3.81
C ARG A 504 15.62 5.99 -4.93
N THR A 505 16.72 5.24 -4.95
CA THR A 505 17.78 5.35 -5.95
C THR A 505 17.28 5.13 -7.39
N HIS A 506 16.25 4.31 -7.55
CA HIS A 506 15.62 4.01 -8.84
C HIS A 506 14.42 4.91 -9.10
N ALA A 507 13.52 5.05 -8.13
CA ALA A 507 12.24 5.75 -8.29
C ALA A 507 12.40 7.25 -8.55
N GLU A 508 13.40 7.92 -7.96
CA GLU A 508 13.53 9.38 -8.04
C GLU A 508 13.71 9.87 -9.48
N ILE A 509 14.55 9.20 -10.26
CA ILE A 509 14.79 9.53 -11.68
C ILE A 509 13.52 9.25 -12.50
N ILE A 510 12.94 8.08 -12.31
CA ILE A 510 11.77 7.60 -13.07
C ILE A 510 10.56 8.52 -12.83
N LEU A 511 10.27 8.84 -11.57
CA LEU A 511 9.14 9.72 -11.20
C LEU A 511 9.36 11.17 -11.68
N THR A 512 10.61 11.65 -11.69
CA THR A 512 10.93 13.00 -12.20
C THR A 512 10.68 13.13 -13.70
N SER A 513 10.72 12.04 -14.46
CA SER A 513 10.44 12.05 -15.90
C SER A 513 8.98 12.25 -16.27
N VAL A 514 8.03 12.13 -15.30
CA VAL A 514 6.60 12.29 -15.59
C VAL A 514 6.27 13.75 -15.92
N PRO A 515 5.62 14.03 -17.09
CA PRO A 515 5.32 15.38 -17.51
C PRO A 515 4.38 16.12 -16.55
N LYS A 516 4.66 17.41 -16.28
CA LYS A 516 3.86 18.22 -15.34
C LYS A 516 2.44 18.53 -15.85
N ASN A 517 2.21 18.41 -17.15
CA ASN A 517 0.94 18.74 -17.79
C ASN A 517 -0.04 17.56 -17.90
N CYS A 518 0.31 16.38 -17.39
CA CYS A 518 -0.56 15.21 -17.38
C CYS A 518 -1.23 14.98 -16.00
N PRO A 519 -2.39 14.29 -15.95
CA PRO A 519 -3.10 13.98 -14.71
C PRO A 519 -2.29 13.14 -13.71
N GLU A 520 -1.43 12.25 -14.21
CA GLU A 520 -0.59 11.33 -13.45
C GLU A 520 0.50 12.06 -12.65
N TYR A 521 0.81 13.31 -13.03
CA TYR A 521 1.81 14.10 -12.33
C TYR A 521 1.50 14.30 -10.84
N ALA A 522 0.21 14.42 -10.47
CA ALA A 522 -0.18 14.56 -9.07
C ALA A 522 0.33 13.38 -8.20
N GLU A 523 0.18 12.16 -8.72
CA GLU A 523 0.60 10.95 -8.03
C GLU A 523 2.13 10.78 -8.08
N ALA A 524 2.75 11.02 -9.25
CA ALA A 524 4.20 10.99 -9.40
C ALA A 524 4.89 11.99 -8.45
N HIS A 525 4.38 13.23 -8.40
CA HIS A 525 4.91 14.28 -7.52
C HIS A 525 4.75 13.93 -6.04
N ARG A 526 3.61 13.33 -5.65
CA ARG A 526 3.36 12.88 -4.29
C ARG A 526 4.33 11.77 -3.88
N LEU A 527 4.50 10.75 -4.72
CA LEU A 527 5.44 9.65 -4.49
C LEU A 527 6.87 10.14 -4.42
N LEU A 528 7.25 11.08 -5.31
CA LEU A 528 8.58 11.69 -5.30
C LEU A 528 8.83 12.48 -4.01
N LYS A 529 7.85 13.28 -3.55
CA LYS A 529 7.93 13.99 -2.28
C LYS A 529 8.11 13.04 -1.12
N PHE A 530 7.33 11.97 -1.07
CA PHE A 530 7.37 10.95 -0.02
C PHE A 530 8.70 10.20 0.00
N ILE A 531 9.18 9.67 -1.13
CA ILE A 531 10.38 8.83 -1.17
C ILE A 531 11.65 9.60 -0.75
N ARG A 532 11.64 10.91 -0.92
CA ARG A 532 12.75 11.81 -0.55
C ARG A 532 12.98 11.95 0.95
N TYR A 533 12.04 11.51 1.79
CA TYR A 533 12.27 11.45 3.23
C TYR A 533 13.27 10.37 3.64
N PHE A 534 13.53 9.38 2.79
CA PHE A 534 14.48 8.31 3.06
C PHE A 534 15.86 8.65 2.50
N ILE A 535 16.92 8.45 3.28
CA ILE A 535 18.29 8.51 2.78
C ILE A 535 18.53 7.31 1.86
N PRO A 536 19.06 7.50 0.63
CA PRO A 536 19.20 6.40 -0.32
C PRO A 536 20.23 5.36 0.16
N ILE A 537 19.90 4.08 0.02
CA ILE A 537 20.78 2.94 0.20
C ILE A 537 21.11 2.34 -1.17
N SER A 538 22.40 2.04 -1.42
CA SER A 538 22.78 1.31 -2.62
C SER A 538 22.21 -0.10 -2.64
N ASP A 539 21.73 -0.54 -3.79
CA ASP A 539 21.24 -1.92 -3.98
C ASP A 539 22.35 -2.95 -4.11
N LYS A 540 23.62 -2.54 -4.15
CA LYS A 540 24.78 -3.44 -4.33
C LYS A 540 24.86 -4.55 -3.28
N GLU A 541 24.45 -4.25 -2.04
CA GLU A 541 24.51 -5.19 -0.92
C GLU A 541 23.25 -6.05 -0.78
N ILE A 542 22.20 -5.77 -1.57
CA ILE A 542 20.98 -6.59 -1.59
C ILE A 542 21.32 -7.98 -2.15
N PRO A 543 21.04 -9.07 -1.44
CA PRO A 543 21.31 -10.42 -1.92
C PRO A 543 20.64 -10.71 -3.27
N PRO A 544 21.28 -11.49 -4.16
CA PRO A 544 20.72 -11.79 -5.48
C PRO A 544 19.44 -12.63 -5.42
N THR A 545 19.14 -13.25 -4.27
CA THR A 545 17.90 -14.01 -3.99
C THR A 545 16.82 -13.18 -3.31
N SER A 546 17.08 -11.91 -2.98
CA SER A 546 16.13 -11.02 -2.34
C SER A 546 14.88 -10.78 -3.19
N ILE A 547 13.73 -10.63 -2.53
CA ILE A 547 12.48 -10.20 -3.18
C ILE A 547 12.63 -8.84 -3.86
N MET A 548 13.47 -7.96 -3.31
CA MET A 548 13.77 -6.64 -3.90
C MET A 548 14.32 -6.75 -5.33
N ARG A 549 15.09 -7.80 -5.63
CA ARG A 549 15.69 -8.02 -6.95
C ARG A 549 14.69 -8.24 -8.07
N GLU A 550 13.46 -8.65 -7.76
CA GLU A 550 12.36 -8.70 -8.73
C GLU A 550 12.06 -7.32 -9.33
N PHE A 551 12.29 -6.26 -8.57
CA PHE A 551 11.96 -4.89 -8.94
C PHE A 551 13.16 -4.09 -9.41
N VAL A 552 14.26 -4.13 -8.65
CA VAL A 552 15.46 -3.34 -8.95
C VAL A 552 16.44 -4.05 -9.92
N GLY A 553 16.20 -5.32 -10.23
CA GLY A 553 17.06 -6.11 -11.11
C GLY A 553 18.20 -6.81 -10.39
N GLY A 554 19.01 -7.57 -11.14
CA GLY A 554 20.17 -8.30 -10.59
C GLY A 554 19.83 -9.56 -9.79
N SER A 555 18.65 -10.17 -10.04
CA SER A 555 18.27 -11.43 -9.42
C SER A 555 19.07 -12.61 -9.97
N SER A 556 19.41 -13.57 -9.10
CA SER A 556 19.91 -14.89 -9.52
C SER A 556 18.81 -15.83 -10.01
N PHE A 557 17.56 -15.51 -9.72
CA PHE A 557 16.41 -16.24 -10.24
C PHE A 557 16.08 -15.80 -11.66
N LYS A 558 15.72 -16.76 -12.52
CA LYS A 558 15.18 -16.47 -13.85
C LYS A 558 13.68 -16.22 -13.72
N TYR A 559 13.21 -15.13 -14.27
CA TYR A 559 11.77 -14.84 -14.44
C TYR A 559 11.40 -15.16 -15.89
N ALA A 560 10.14 -15.53 -16.13
CA ALA A 560 9.62 -15.58 -17.50
C ALA A 560 9.61 -14.15 -18.04
N ASP A 561 10.12 -13.97 -19.26
CA ASP A 561 10.21 -12.65 -19.92
C ASP A 561 8.83 -12.14 -20.36
#